data_e0f50cb10ab99be8de99e8fdb322ed25
#
_entry.id   e0f50cb10ab99be8de99e8fdb322ed25
#
_cell.length_a   1.000
_cell.length_b   1.000
_cell.length_c   1.000
_cell.angle_alpha   90.00
_cell.angle_beta   90.00
_cell.angle_gamma   90.00
#
_symmetry.space_group_name_H-M   'P 1'
#
loop_
_entity.id
_entity.type
_entity.pdbx_description
1 polymer ?
#
loop_
_entity_poly.entity_id
_entity_poly.type
_entity_poly.pdbx_seq_one_letter_code
_entity_poly.pdbx_strand_id
1 'polypeptide(L)'
;MKNIFKYCGAILLAVCFSTVICGCSDVKINAQNAETYRKSLQDMRQTLSEKQQKALDQAIEKIFEHERKKAAKYGNPMGDSGIMLLLDDMTAEEIISYAKKMGK
;
A
#
# COMPACT_ATOMS: atom_id res chain seq x y z
N MET A 1 -39.66 8.03 14.01
CA MET A 1 -39.16 7.97 13.70
C MET A 1 -38.52 7.78 13.84
N LYS A 2 -38.57 7.72 13.97
CA LYS A 2 -37.80 7.62 13.91
C LYS A 2 -37.03 7.15 13.71
N ASN A 3 -36.81 6.74 13.67
CA ASN A 3 -35.93 6.31 13.35
C ASN A 3 -35.26 6.37 12.73
N ILE A 4 -35.34 6.72 12.40
CA ILE A 4 -34.69 6.94 11.61
C ILE A 4 -33.77 7.52 11.85
N PHE A 5 -33.82 8.00 12.12
CA PHE A 5 -32.85 8.54 12.21
C PHE A 5 -32.15 8.00 12.75
N LYS A 6 -32.39 7.46 13.13
CA LYS A 6 -31.71 6.89 13.49
C LYS A 6 -31.00 6.15 12.76
N TYR A 7 -31.19 6.01 12.13
CA TYR A 7 -30.49 5.49 11.29
C TYR A 7 -29.84 6.03 10.55
N CYS A 8 -30.24 6.63 10.63
CA CYS A 8 -29.65 7.56 9.83
C CYS A 8 -28.32 7.74 10.32
N GLY A 9 -28.18 7.89 11.53
CA GLY A 9 -26.92 8.15 12.08
C GLY A 9 -25.97 7.05 11.73
N ALA A 10 -26.41 5.92 11.88
CA ALA A 10 -25.58 4.83 11.66
C ALA A 10 -25.04 4.83 10.30
N ILE A 11 -25.79 5.26 9.42
CA ILE A 11 -25.38 5.27 8.14
C ILE A 11 -24.28 6.12 7.88
N LEU A 12 -24.31 7.22 8.42
CA LEU A 12 -23.29 8.15 8.26
C LEU A 12 -22.00 7.57 8.56
N LEU A 13 -21.95 6.73 9.53
CA LEU A 13 -20.76 6.19 9.89
C LEU A 13 -20.16 5.48 8.79
N ALA A 14 -20.93 4.73 8.18
CA ALA A 14 -20.41 3.90 7.16
C ALA A 14 -19.74 4.74 6.14
N VAL A 15 -20.31 5.78 5.90
CA VAL A 15 -19.78 6.63 4.92
C VAL A 15 -18.48 7.14 5.28
N CYS A 16 -18.33 7.47 6.46
CA CYS A 16 -17.13 8.05 6.88
C CYS A 16 -15.99 7.17 6.58
N PHE A 17 -16.18 5.91 6.59
CA PHE A 17 -15.15 5.08 6.34
C PHE A 17 -14.56 5.30 5.06
N SER A 18 -15.35 5.41 4.09
CA SER A 18 -14.80 5.50 2.80
C SER A 18 -13.98 6.71 2.70
N THR A 19 -14.39 7.72 3.29
CA THR A 19 -13.64 8.92 3.14
C THR A 19 -12.40 8.82 3.91
N VAL A 20 -12.45 8.13 4.97
CA VAL A 20 -11.34 8.04 5.76
C VAL A 20 -10.27 7.43 5.01
N ILE A 21 -10.59 6.49 4.25
CA ILE A 21 -9.61 5.87 3.50
C ILE A 21 -8.83 6.79 2.69
N CYS A 22 -9.42 7.76 2.17
CA CYS A 22 -8.70 8.70 1.39
C CYS A 22 -7.63 9.35 2.19
N GLY A 23 -7.93 9.63 3.41
CA GLY A 23 -6.96 10.31 4.22
C GLY A 23 -5.78 9.43 4.47
N CYS A 24 -5.99 8.16 4.42
CA CYS A 24 -4.93 7.29 4.72
C CYS A 24 -3.90 7.23 3.66
N SER A 25 -4.23 7.65 2.50
CA SER A 25 -3.29 7.54 1.42
C SER A 25 -2.10 8.46 1.57
N ASP A 26 -2.04 9.24 2.60
CA ASP A 26 -0.91 10.13 2.79
C ASP A 26 0.32 9.42 3.34
N VAL A 27 0.17 8.22 3.86
CA VAL A 27 1.31 7.50 4.39
C VAL A 27 2.14 6.99 3.22
N LYS A 28 3.43 7.27 3.25
CA LYS A 28 4.32 6.88 2.18
C LYS A 28 5.47 6.02 2.68
N ILE A 29 6.02 5.22 1.80
CA ILE A 29 7.17 4.38 2.14
C ILE A 29 8.41 5.24 2.27
N ASN A 30 9.22 4.94 3.27
CA ASN A 30 10.49 5.59 3.45
C ASN A 30 11.56 4.51 3.31
N ALA A 31 12.20 4.47 2.18
CA ALA A 31 13.17 3.44 1.87
C ALA A 31 14.63 3.84 2.07
N GLN A 32 14.88 4.74 2.99
CA GLN A 32 16.25 5.17 3.27
C GLN A 32 17.08 3.99 3.77
N ASN A 33 16.49 3.10 4.54
CA ASN A 33 17.16 1.90 4.98
C ASN A 33 16.09 0.84 5.27
N ALA A 34 16.51 -0.38 5.56
CA ALA A 34 15.57 -1.47 5.76
C ALA A 34 14.63 -1.24 6.94
N GLU A 35 15.15 -0.61 7.97
CA GLU A 35 14.34 -0.36 9.15
C GLU A 35 13.24 0.66 8.89
N THR A 36 13.57 1.78 8.25
CA THR A 36 12.57 2.80 7.95
C THR A 36 11.57 2.27 6.93
N TYR A 37 12.02 1.39 6.05
CA TYR A 37 11.14 0.78 5.07
C TYR A 37 10.10 -0.07 5.80
N ARG A 38 10.53 -0.94 6.70
CA ARG A 38 9.62 -1.79 7.44
C ARG A 38 8.66 -1.00 8.30
N LYS A 39 9.18 0.03 8.95
CA LYS A 39 8.36 0.83 9.82
C LYS A 39 7.30 1.62 9.03
N SER A 40 7.69 2.23 7.95
CA SER A 40 6.74 3.00 7.14
C SER A 40 5.72 2.08 6.50
N LEU A 41 6.11 0.87 6.11
CA LEU A 41 5.19 -0.08 5.55
C LEU A 41 4.18 -0.52 6.61
N GLN A 42 4.65 -0.75 7.83
CA GLN A 42 3.77 -1.13 8.91
C GLN A 42 2.77 -0.02 9.21
N ASP A 43 3.25 1.22 9.25
CA ASP A 43 2.38 2.36 9.49
C ASP A 43 1.33 2.47 8.37
N MET A 44 1.76 2.25 7.16
CA MET A 44 0.86 2.30 6.02
C MET A 44 -0.21 1.21 6.15
N ARG A 45 0.18 0.00 6.50
CA ARG A 45 -0.76 -1.09 6.62
C ARG A 45 -1.80 -0.83 7.71
N GLN A 46 -1.43 -0.15 8.77
CA GLN A 46 -2.35 0.15 9.85
C GLN A 46 -3.47 1.10 9.44
N THR A 47 -3.28 1.84 8.37
CA THR A 47 -4.29 2.77 7.90
C THR A 47 -5.25 2.12 6.91
N LEU A 48 -5.00 0.85 6.57
CA LEU A 48 -5.79 0.18 5.55
C LEU A 48 -6.73 -0.88 6.13
N SER A 49 -7.78 -1.19 5.41
CA SER A 49 -8.69 -2.25 5.79
C SER A 49 -7.97 -3.56 5.53
N GLU A 50 -8.48 -4.63 6.07
CA GLU A 50 -7.88 -5.93 5.90
C GLU A 50 -7.76 -6.30 4.42
N LYS A 51 -8.77 -5.98 3.65
CA LYS A 51 -8.77 -6.27 2.24
C LYS A 51 -7.70 -5.47 1.53
N GLN A 52 -7.53 -4.21 1.91
CA GLN A 52 -6.54 -3.36 1.30
C GLN A 52 -5.14 -3.75 1.71
N GLN A 53 -4.97 -4.24 2.93
CA GLN A 53 -3.66 -4.71 3.38
C GLN A 53 -3.23 -5.91 2.52
N LYS A 54 -4.19 -6.78 2.22
CA LYS A 54 -3.90 -7.94 1.41
C LYS A 54 -3.50 -7.51 0.00
N ALA A 55 -4.21 -6.55 -0.54
CA ALA A 55 -3.92 -6.05 -1.87
C ALA A 55 -2.53 -5.42 -1.91
N LEU A 56 -2.18 -4.68 -0.86
CA LEU A 56 -0.87 -4.04 -0.78
C LEU A 56 0.22 -5.11 -0.68
N ASP A 57 0.02 -6.11 0.17
CA ASP A 57 1.01 -7.16 0.37
C ASP A 57 1.25 -7.92 -0.95
N GLN A 58 0.19 -8.22 -1.67
CA GLN A 58 0.31 -8.92 -2.94
C GLN A 58 1.01 -8.06 -3.98
N ALA A 59 0.73 -6.77 -3.95
CA ALA A 59 1.35 -5.85 -4.89
C ALA A 59 2.86 -5.78 -4.65
N ILE A 60 3.27 -5.68 -3.40
CA ILE A 60 4.68 -5.59 -3.07
C ILE A 60 5.37 -6.89 -3.45
N GLU A 61 4.75 -8.02 -3.16
CA GLU A 61 5.34 -9.30 -3.49
C GLU A 61 5.53 -9.42 -5.01
N LYS A 62 4.56 -8.97 -5.76
CA LYS A 62 4.62 -9.03 -7.21
C LYS A 62 5.75 -8.15 -7.74
N ILE A 63 5.90 -6.97 -7.18
CA ILE A 63 6.94 -6.04 -7.59
C ILE A 63 8.32 -6.65 -7.31
N PHE A 64 8.51 -7.22 -6.11
CA PHE A 64 9.79 -7.81 -5.76
C PHE A 64 10.09 -9.01 -6.69
N GLU A 65 9.09 -9.83 -6.96
CA GLU A 65 9.30 -10.98 -7.81
C GLU A 65 9.68 -10.54 -9.22
N HIS A 66 9.00 -9.56 -9.74
CA HIS A 66 9.27 -9.06 -11.08
C HIS A 66 10.69 -8.49 -11.16
N GLU A 67 11.08 -7.71 -10.17
CA GLU A 67 12.39 -7.08 -10.17
C GLU A 67 13.51 -8.09 -9.95
N ARG A 68 13.25 -9.14 -9.15
CA ARG A 68 14.25 -10.17 -8.94
C ARG A 68 14.47 -10.97 -10.22
N LYS A 69 13.43 -11.20 -11.00
CA LYS A 69 13.56 -11.90 -12.26
C LYS A 69 14.36 -11.05 -13.22
N LYS A 70 14.13 -9.76 -13.20
CA LYS A 70 14.84 -8.85 -14.05
C LYS A 70 16.30 -8.83 -13.64
N ALA A 71 16.55 -8.84 -12.33
CA ALA A 71 17.89 -8.80 -11.80
C ALA A 71 18.65 -10.07 -12.18
N ALA A 72 17.99 -11.20 -12.20
CA ALA A 72 18.63 -12.44 -12.58
C ALA A 72 19.09 -12.40 -14.02
N LYS A 73 18.42 -11.62 -14.82
CA LYS A 73 18.75 -11.52 -16.22
C LYS A 73 19.77 -10.44 -16.52
N TYR A 74 19.65 -9.30 -15.89
CA TYR A 74 20.47 -8.14 -16.18
C TYR A 74 21.44 -7.73 -15.07
N GLY A 75 21.35 -8.39 -13.93
CA GLY A 75 22.19 -8.02 -12.80
C GLY A 75 21.50 -7.04 -11.88
N ASN A 76 21.87 -7.06 -10.62
CA ASN A 76 21.30 -6.14 -9.65
C ASN A 76 22.30 -5.94 -8.51
N PRO A 77 23.20 -5.01 -8.66
CA PRO A 77 24.23 -4.77 -7.66
C PRO A 77 23.72 -4.34 -6.31
N MET A 78 22.52 -3.81 -6.24
CA MET A 78 21.97 -3.35 -4.96
C MET A 78 21.10 -4.37 -4.26
N GLY A 79 20.73 -5.44 -4.94
CA GLY A 79 19.87 -6.46 -4.36
C GLY A 79 18.51 -5.91 -4.00
N ASP A 80 17.93 -6.44 -2.93
CA ASP A 80 16.60 -6.03 -2.52
C ASP A 80 16.54 -4.57 -2.09
N SER A 81 17.66 -3.99 -1.69
CA SER A 81 17.67 -2.58 -1.32
C SER A 81 17.28 -1.71 -2.51
N GLY A 82 17.74 -2.11 -3.69
CA GLY A 82 17.41 -1.35 -4.89
C GLY A 82 15.92 -1.45 -5.21
N ILE A 83 15.32 -2.62 -4.92
CA ILE A 83 13.91 -2.80 -5.17
C ILE A 83 13.11 -1.94 -4.18
N MET A 84 13.54 -1.91 -2.92
CA MET A 84 12.87 -1.09 -1.93
C MET A 84 12.89 0.38 -2.33
N LEU A 85 13.97 0.82 -2.97
CA LEU A 85 14.07 2.20 -3.40
C LEU A 85 13.04 2.56 -4.48
N LEU A 86 12.57 1.57 -5.21
CA LEU A 86 11.55 1.84 -6.22
C LEU A 86 10.24 2.23 -5.55
N LEU A 87 10.05 1.81 -4.31
CA LEU A 87 8.82 2.10 -3.60
C LEU A 87 8.92 3.36 -2.74
N ASP A 88 10.11 3.96 -2.69
CA ASP A 88 10.30 5.12 -1.85
C ASP A 88 9.32 6.23 -2.22
N ASP A 89 8.74 6.83 -1.21
CA ASP A 89 7.82 7.96 -1.39
C ASP A 89 6.49 7.58 -2.06
N MET A 90 6.18 6.31 -2.18
CA MET A 90 4.92 5.88 -2.75
C MET A 90 3.87 5.62 -1.69
N THR A 91 2.62 5.90 -2.01
CA THR A 91 1.49 5.58 -1.13
C THR A 91 1.06 4.16 -1.48
N ALA A 92 0.19 3.57 -0.66
CA ALA A 92 -0.33 2.23 -0.90
C ALA A 92 -1.01 2.15 -2.26
N GLU A 93 -1.77 3.17 -2.59
CA GLU A 93 -2.50 3.20 -3.82
C GLU A 93 -1.56 3.20 -5.01
N GLU A 94 -0.49 3.98 -4.91
CA GLU A 94 0.49 4.04 -5.97
C GLU A 94 1.23 2.72 -6.16
N ILE A 95 1.51 2.03 -5.06
CA ILE A 95 2.19 0.75 -5.13
C ILE A 95 1.29 -0.29 -5.82
N ILE A 96 0.02 -0.32 -5.44
CA ILE A 96 -0.92 -1.26 -6.03
C ILE A 96 -1.07 -0.98 -7.53
N SER A 97 -1.13 0.28 -7.88
CA SER A 97 -1.27 0.67 -9.27
C SER A 97 -0.04 0.27 -10.08
N TYR A 98 1.12 0.46 -9.49
CA TYR A 98 2.38 0.12 -10.13
C TYR A 98 2.44 -1.39 -10.41
N ALA A 99 2.03 -2.19 -9.43
CA ALA A 99 2.03 -3.64 -9.61
C ALA A 99 1.06 -4.08 -10.71
N LYS A 100 -0.04 -3.38 -10.84
CA LYS A 100 -1.01 -3.74 -11.88
C LYS A 100 -0.42 -3.51 -13.26
N LYS A 101 0.36 -2.46 -13.41
CA LYS A 101 0.97 -2.18 -14.69
C LYS A 101 2.00 -3.23 -15.06
N MET A 102 2.65 -3.79 -14.06
CA MET A 102 3.63 -4.82 -14.32
C MET A 102 3.00 -6.10 -14.81
N GLY A 103 1.78 -6.31 -14.46
CA GLY A 103 1.08 -7.53 -14.81
C GLY A 103 0.77 -7.65 -16.28
N LYS A 104 1.04 -6.63 -17.04
CA LYS A 104 0.74 -6.67 -18.46
C LYS A 104 1.88 -7.12 -19.36
#